data_744e4a3a986a6562399aa96a0d0d67a5
#
_entry.id   744e4a3a986a6562399aa96a0d0d67a5
#
_cell.length_a   1.000
_cell.length_b   1.000
_cell.length_c   1.000
_cell.angle_alpha   90.00
_cell.angle_beta   90.00
_cell.angle_gamma   90.00
#
_symmetry.space_group_name_H-M   'P 1'
#
loop_
_entity.id
_entity.type
_entity.pdbx_description
1 polymer ?
#
loop_
_entity_poly.entity_id
_entity_poly.type
_entity_poly.pdbx_seq_one_letter_code
_entity_poly.pdbx_strand_id
1 'polypeptide(L)'
;MAHNQDWREWLESLNASGAEYVVVGAIAMAHHGIVRYTGDLDVLVAPSEQNADRVIAALRAFGFGSLDITRGDLCVRDRVIQLGFPPARIDLLTSIDGVTWDEAWSGSVAGTYASVPVRFLSRSDLVRNKRAAGRPQDIADAARLEGQ
;
A
#
# COMPACT_ATOMS: atom_id res chain seq x y z
N MET A 1 -8.85 0.86 17.63
CA MET A 1 -7.47 0.62 17.21
C MET A 1 -6.71 1.95 17.14
N ALA A 2 -5.51 1.98 17.68
CA ALA A 2 -4.67 3.17 17.58
C ALA A 2 -4.14 3.33 16.18
N HIS A 3 -4.16 4.55 15.65
CA HIS A 3 -3.61 4.87 14.34
C HIS A 3 -2.16 5.32 14.48
N ASN A 4 -1.35 5.03 13.48
CA ASN A 4 0.05 5.44 13.41
C ASN A 4 0.12 6.85 12.79
N GLN A 5 0.68 7.80 13.54
CA GLN A 5 0.76 9.19 13.10
C GLN A 5 1.66 9.36 11.86
N ASP A 6 2.77 8.60 11.78
CA ASP A 6 3.66 8.66 10.62
C ASP A 6 2.95 8.15 9.36
N TRP A 7 2.17 7.09 9.48
CA TRP A 7 1.39 6.57 8.35
C TRP A 7 0.32 7.56 7.92
N ARG A 8 -0.33 8.20 8.87
CA ARG A 8 -1.33 9.22 8.58
C ARG A 8 -0.71 10.36 7.77
N GLU A 9 0.41 10.88 8.23
CA GLU A 9 1.11 11.99 7.57
C GLU A 9 1.64 11.60 6.19
N TRP A 10 2.15 10.36 6.06
CA TRP A 10 2.58 9.84 4.76
C TRP A 10 1.43 9.79 3.76
N LEU A 11 0.29 9.27 4.18
CA LEU A 11 -0.89 9.20 3.31
C LEU A 11 -1.40 10.60 2.94
N GLU A 12 -1.35 11.55 3.86
CA GLU A 12 -1.66 12.94 3.55
C GLU A 12 -0.70 13.51 2.50
N SER A 13 0.58 13.20 2.59
CA SER A 13 1.59 13.65 1.62
C SER A 13 1.34 13.06 0.23
N LEU A 14 0.98 11.79 0.15
CA LEU A 14 0.62 11.15 -1.12
C LEU A 14 -0.59 11.83 -1.75
N ASN A 15 -1.62 12.09 -0.96
CA ASN A 15 -2.82 12.78 -1.45
C ASN A 15 -2.51 14.19 -1.92
N ALA A 16 -1.70 14.94 -1.17
CA ALA A 16 -1.34 16.31 -1.52
C ALA A 16 -0.56 16.39 -2.83
N SER A 17 0.27 15.39 -3.13
CA SER A 17 1.04 15.34 -4.37
C SER A 17 0.24 14.80 -5.56
N GLY A 18 -0.98 14.32 -5.32
CA GLY A 18 -1.81 13.71 -6.37
C GLY A 18 -1.36 12.32 -6.79
N ALA A 19 -0.57 11.64 -5.97
CA ALA A 19 -0.10 10.30 -6.29
C ALA A 19 -1.26 9.29 -6.36
N GLU A 20 -1.18 8.39 -7.33
CA GLU A 20 -2.09 7.26 -7.45
C GLU A 20 -1.51 6.07 -6.69
N TYR A 21 -2.27 5.57 -5.73
CA TYR A 21 -1.83 4.47 -4.89
C TYR A 21 -3.03 3.70 -4.32
N VAL A 22 -2.77 2.48 -3.90
CA VAL A 22 -3.76 1.61 -3.24
C VAL A 22 -3.10 1.04 -1.99
N VAL A 23 -3.76 1.15 -0.85
CA VAL A 23 -3.29 0.51 0.39
C VAL A 23 -3.57 -0.98 0.30
N VAL A 24 -2.55 -1.79 0.52
CA VAL A 24 -2.62 -3.25 0.45
C VAL A 24 -2.18 -3.86 1.79
N GLY A 25 -1.97 -5.16 1.86
CA GLY A 25 -1.43 -5.81 3.03
C GLY A 25 -2.34 -5.78 4.26
N ALA A 26 -1.73 -5.78 5.43
CA ALA A 26 -2.46 -5.93 6.71
C ALA A 26 -3.44 -4.79 6.99
N ILE A 27 -3.12 -3.56 6.58
CA ILE A 27 -4.02 -2.43 6.80
C ILE A 27 -5.26 -2.55 5.91
N ALA A 28 -5.11 -3.02 4.66
CA ALA A 28 -6.27 -3.30 3.80
C ALA A 28 -7.10 -4.44 4.37
N MET A 29 -6.46 -5.49 4.91
CA MET A 29 -7.19 -6.58 5.59
C MET A 29 -8.01 -6.06 6.78
N ALA A 30 -7.44 -5.14 7.55
CA ALA A 30 -8.14 -4.51 8.68
C ALA A 30 -9.38 -3.76 8.21
N HIS A 31 -9.30 -3.06 7.08
CA HIS A 31 -10.45 -2.39 6.47
C HIS A 31 -11.57 -3.38 6.15
N HIS A 32 -11.21 -4.60 5.76
CA HIS A 32 -12.18 -5.66 5.45
C HIS A 32 -12.53 -6.54 6.64
N GLY A 33 -12.19 -6.12 7.86
CA GLY A 33 -12.64 -6.77 9.09
C GLY A 33 -11.65 -7.76 9.73
N ILE A 34 -10.48 -7.96 9.13
CA ILE A 34 -9.45 -8.84 9.70
C ILE A 34 -8.35 -7.98 10.32
N VAL A 35 -8.48 -7.72 11.62
CA VAL A 35 -7.56 -6.84 12.34
C VAL A 35 -6.51 -7.67 13.06
N ARG A 36 -5.23 -7.29 12.85
CA ARG A 36 -4.10 -7.86 13.58
C ARG A 36 -3.04 -6.79 13.74
N TYR A 37 -2.10 -7.02 14.65
CA TYR A 37 -0.94 -6.13 14.79
C TYR A 37 -0.10 -6.14 13.51
N THR A 38 0.34 -4.96 13.10
CA THR A 38 1.30 -4.81 12.01
C THR A 38 2.25 -3.65 12.31
N GLY A 39 3.53 -3.82 11.94
CA GLY A 39 4.56 -2.80 12.08
C GLY A 39 4.86 -2.07 10.78
N ASP A 40 4.14 -2.34 9.71
CA ASP A 40 4.38 -1.75 8.40
C ASP A 40 3.08 -1.46 7.65
N LEU A 41 3.11 -0.37 6.90
CA LEU A 41 2.05 0.04 5.98
C LEU A 41 2.51 -0.28 4.57
N ASP A 42 1.74 -1.07 3.84
CA ASP A 42 2.05 -1.47 2.47
C ASP A 42 1.22 -0.63 1.49
N VAL A 43 1.91 0.05 0.57
CA VAL A 43 1.28 0.94 -0.42
C VAL A 43 1.74 0.53 -1.81
N LEU A 44 0.79 0.12 -2.64
CA LEU A 44 1.03 -0.15 -4.06
C LEU A 44 0.89 1.15 -4.83
N VAL A 45 1.89 1.52 -5.63
CA VAL A 45 1.90 2.76 -6.40
C VAL A 45 1.79 2.48 -7.91
N ALA A 46 1.14 3.37 -8.64
CA ALA A 46 1.04 3.25 -10.09
C ALA A 46 2.43 3.34 -10.73
N PRO A 47 2.80 2.38 -11.59
CA PRO A 47 4.17 2.29 -12.11
C PRO A 47 4.39 3.15 -13.37
N SER A 48 3.93 4.38 -13.39
CA SER A 48 4.13 5.33 -14.48
C SER A 48 5.14 6.39 -14.06
N GLU A 49 5.83 6.98 -15.05
CA GLU A 49 6.80 8.05 -14.79
C GLU A 49 6.14 9.26 -14.12
N GLN A 50 4.96 9.63 -14.60
CA GLN A 50 4.22 10.75 -14.02
C GLN A 50 3.89 10.50 -12.55
N ASN A 51 3.43 9.29 -12.22
CA ASN A 51 3.10 8.96 -10.84
C ASN A 51 4.36 8.84 -9.99
N ALA A 52 5.44 8.32 -10.55
CA ALA A 52 6.73 8.27 -9.85
C ALA A 52 7.17 9.66 -9.39
N ASP A 53 7.01 10.66 -10.24
CA ASP A 53 7.35 12.05 -9.87
C ASP A 53 6.48 12.55 -8.71
N ARG A 54 5.21 12.18 -8.69
CA ARG A 54 4.29 12.54 -7.60
C ARG A 54 4.65 11.86 -6.29
N VAL A 55 5.02 10.59 -6.35
CA VAL A 55 5.48 9.83 -5.17
C VAL A 55 6.78 10.43 -4.63
N ILE A 56 7.71 10.79 -5.51
CA ILE A 56 8.97 11.45 -5.10
C ILE A 56 8.69 12.78 -4.43
N ALA A 57 7.75 13.56 -4.95
CA ALA A 57 7.36 14.82 -4.32
C ALA A 57 6.79 14.57 -2.91
N ALA A 58 5.97 13.53 -2.75
CA ALA A 58 5.44 13.16 -1.43
C ALA A 58 6.56 12.74 -0.46
N LEU A 59 7.54 11.98 -0.96
CA LEU A 59 8.70 11.57 -0.14
C LEU A 59 9.48 12.78 0.37
N ARG A 60 9.71 13.76 -0.48
CA ARG A 60 10.40 15.00 -0.09
C ARG A 60 9.60 15.76 0.97
N ALA A 61 8.31 15.89 0.77
CA ALA A 61 7.43 16.60 1.70
C ALA A 61 7.37 15.89 3.06
N PHE A 62 7.44 14.57 3.06
CA PHE A 62 7.40 13.76 4.28
C PHE A 62 8.75 13.70 5.02
N GLY A 63 9.83 14.18 4.40
CA GLY A 63 11.15 14.22 5.04
C GLY A 63 12.13 13.16 4.54
N PHE A 64 11.79 12.41 3.50
CA PHE A 64 12.68 11.41 2.90
C PHE A 64 13.40 11.93 1.66
N GLY A 65 13.55 13.25 1.52
CA GLY A 65 14.17 13.85 0.33
C GLY A 65 15.66 13.54 0.18
N SER A 66 16.33 13.09 1.24
CA SER A 66 17.74 12.68 1.18
C SER A 66 17.94 11.27 0.64
N LEU A 67 16.87 10.50 0.44
CA LEU A 67 16.97 9.16 -0.13
C LEU A 67 17.10 9.24 -1.65
N ASP A 68 17.97 8.40 -2.21
CA ASP A 68 18.23 8.35 -3.65
C ASP A 68 17.19 7.48 -4.37
N ILE A 69 15.92 7.77 -4.17
CA ILE A 69 14.83 7.07 -4.86
C ILE A 69 14.58 7.79 -6.19
N THR A 70 14.72 7.06 -7.28
CA THR A 70 14.60 7.60 -8.63
C THR A 70 13.26 7.23 -9.26
N ARG A 71 12.92 7.95 -10.32
CA ARG A 71 11.78 7.61 -11.16
C ARG A 71 11.88 6.16 -11.65
N GLY A 72 13.08 5.71 -12.06
CA GLY A 72 13.31 4.35 -12.52
C GLY A 72 13.00 3.30 -11.45
N ASP A 73 13.34 3.58 -10.19
CA ASP A 73 13.04 2.66 -9.08
C ASP A 73 11.55 2.39 -8.92
N LEU A 74 10.73 3.41 -9.20
CA LEU A 74 9.28 3.34 -9.01
C LEU A 74 8.54 2.82 -10.24
N CYS A 75 9.23 2.60 -11.35
CA CYS A 75 8.63 2.10 -12.60
C CYS A 75 9.02 0.65 -12.91
N VAL A 76 9.96 0.06 -12.17
CA VAL A 76 10.40 -1.32 -12.36
C VAL A 76 9.52 -2.26 -11.51
N ARG A 77 9.05 -3.36 -12.11
CA ARG A 77 8.24 -4.37 -11.41
C ARG A 77 9.02 -5.03 -10.30
N ASP A 78 8.27 -5.59 -9.34
CA ASP A 78 8.77 -6.44 -8.25
C ASP A 78 9.77 -5.71 -7.35
N ARG A 79 9.61 -4.40 -7.21
CA ARG A 79 10.44 -3.60 -6.32
C ARG A 79 9.70 -3.28 -5.04
N VAL A 80 10.39 -3.44 -3.91
CA VAL A 80 9.89 -3.01 -2.60
C VAL A 80 10.88 -1.99 -2.05
N ILE A 81 10.40 -0.79 -1.73
CA ILE A 81 11.23 0.25 -1.11
C ILE A 81 10.76 0.40 0.34
N GLN A 82 11.63 0.07 1.28
CA GLN A 82 11.31 0.12 2.70
C GLN A 82 11.78 1.44 3.30
N LEU A 83 10.87 2.15 3.97
CA LEU A 83 11.12 3.43 4.60
C LEU A 83 10.93 3.30 6.11
N GLY A 84 11.95 3.68 6.89
CA GLY A 84 11.88 3.62 8.34
C GLY A 84 11.92 2.20 8.89
N PHE A 85 11.46 2.06 10.13
CA PHE A 85 11.53 0.81 10.89
C PHE A 85 10.21 0.54 11.61
N PRO A 86 9.88 -0.75 11.92
CA PRO A 86 8.71 -1.04 12.74
C PRO A 86 8.81 -0.30 14.08
N PRO A 87 7.70 0.18 14.65
CA PRO A 87 6.31 -0.03 14.23
C PRO A 87 5.80 0.97 13.19
N ALA A 88 6.66 1.79 12.62
CA ALA A 88 6.26 2.85 11.69
C ALA A 88 6.83 2.64 10.28
N ARG A 89 7.26 1.42 9.92
CA ARG A 89 7.82 1.14 8.58
C ARG A 89 6.76 1.31 7.50
N ILE A 90 7.18 1.88 6.37
CA ILE A 90 6.36 2.05 5.18
C ILE A 90 7.02 1.29 4.05
N ASP A 91 6.27 0.41 3.38
CA ASP A 91 6.74 -0.33 2.23
C ASP A 91 6.03 0.21 0.98
N LEU A 92 6.81 0.73 0.02
CA LEU A 92 6.32 1.10 -1.30
C LEU A 92 6.50 -0.09 -2.23
N LEU A 93 5.41 -0.54 -2.83
CA LEU A 93 5.40 -1.69 -3.73
C LEU A 93 5.12 -1.22 -5.15
N THR A 94 5.90 -1.69 -6.12
CA THR A 94 5.66 -1.37 -7.53
C THR A 94 4.80 -2.40 -8.23
N SER A 95 4.63 -3.59 -7.62
CA SER A 95 3.72 -4.63 -8.09
C SER A 95 3.39 -5.57 -6.93
N ILE A 96 2.31 -6.32 -7.07
CA ILE A 96 1.91 -7.37 -6.13
C ILE A 96 1.54 -8.64 -6.91
N ASP A 97 1.58 -9.77 -6.24
CA ASP A 97 1.27 -11.06 -6.87
C ASP A 97 -0.22 -11.15 -7.21
N GLY A 98 -0.52 -11.64 -8.40
CA GLY A 98 -1.87 -12.04 -8.81
C GLY A 98 -2.82 -10.92 -9.17
N VAL A 99 -2.44 -9.66 -9.01
CA VAL A 99 -3.29 -8.49 -9.29
C VAL A 99 -2.44 -7.43 -10.00
N THR A 100 -2.88 -6.99 -11.17
CA THR A 100 -2.20 -5.91 -11.89
C THR A 100 -2.56 -4.56 -11.27
N TRP A 101 -1.76 -3.52 -11.58
CA TRP A 101 -2.09 -2.16 -11.15
C TRP A 101 -3.48 -1.75 -11.63
N ASP A 102 -3.79 -1.98 -12.90
CA ASP A 102 -5.09 -1.57 -13.46
C ASP A 102 -6.25 -2.25 -12.74
N GLU A 103 -6.09 -3.55 -12.43
CA GLU A 103 -7.09 -4.28 -11.65
C GLU A 103 -7.23 -3.73 -10.23
N ALA A 104 -6.10 -3.51 -9.57
CA ALA A 104 -6.08 -2.98 -8.21
C ALA A 104 -6.75 -1.61 -8.12
N TRP A 105 -6.40 -0.72 -9.05
CA TRP A 105 -6.94 0.64 -9.08
C TRP A 105 -8.44 0.65 -9.37
N SER A 106 -8.84 -0.02 -10.45
CA SER A 106 -10.26 -0.01 -10.86
C SER A 106 -11.17 -0.73 -9.87
N GLY A 107 -10.66 -1.75 -9.18
CA GLY A 107 -11.42 -2.49 -8.16
C GLY A 107 -11.29 -1.90 -6.75
N SER A 108 -10.44 -0.90 -6.56
CA SER A 108 -10.17 -0.36 -5.23
C SER A 108 -11.42 0.25 -4.60
N VAL A 109 -11.47 0.20 -3.27
CA VAL A 109 -12.59 0.75 -2.52
C VAL A 109 -12.16 1.97 -1.73
N ALA A 110 -13.03 2.98 -1.71
CA ALA A 110 -12.76 4.20 -0.95
C ALA A 110 -12.98 3.97 0.53
N GLY A 111 -12.12 4.57 1.35
CA GLY A 111 -12.24 4.54 2.80
C GLY A 111 -11.33 5.56 3.42
N THR A 112 -11.04 5.41 4.69
CA THR A 112 -10.17 6.33 5.42
C THR A 112 -9.20 5.58 6.31
N TYR A 113 -8.04 6.18 6.51
CA TYR A 113 -7.11 5.80 7.58
C TYR A 113 -6.87 7.04 8.44
N ALA A 114 -7.21 6.97 9.74
CA ALA A 114 -7.07 8.11 10.66
C ALA A 114 -7.68 9.39 10.08
N SER A 115 -8.87 9.27 9.48
CA SER A 115 -9.63 10.34 8.82
C SER A 115 -9.05 10.82 7.49
N VAL A 116 -7.93 10.27 7.04
CA VAL A 116 -7.34 10.60 5.73
C VAL A 116 -7.98 9.74 4.65
N PRO A 117 -8.56 10.32 3.59
CA PRO A 117 -9.15 9.54 2.51
C PRO A 117 -8.08 8.71 1.79
N VAL A 118 -8.34 7.43 1.61
CA VAL A 118 -7.44 6.51 0.91
C VAL A 118 -8.26 5.52 0.09
N ARG A 119 -7.59 4.78 -0.78
CA ARG A 119 -8.18 3.65 -1.49
C ARG A 119 -7.53 2.37 -1.00
N PHE A 120 -8.36 1.37 -0.74
CA PHE A 120 -7.90 0.05 -0.29
C PHE A 120 -8.10 -0.97 -1.40
N LEU A 121 -7.20 -1.95 -1.45
CA LEU A 121 -7.40 -3.12 -2.32
C LEU A 121 -8.73 -3.79 -1.94
N SER A 122 -9.51 -4.19 -2.95
CA SER A 122 -10.80 -4.82 -2.71
C SER A 122 -10.63 -6.17 -2.01
N ARG A 123 -11.69 -6.66 -1.35
CA ARG A 123 -11.68 -7.98 -0.71
C ARG A 123 -11.32 -9.07 -1.73
N SER A 124 -11.94 -9.06 -2.90
CA SER A 124 -11.68 -10.07 -3.92
C SER A 124 -10.25 -10.03 -4.44
N ASP A 125 -9.69 -8.83 -4.63
CA ASP A 125 -8.30 -8.69 -5.07
C ASP A 125 -7.31 -9.09 -3.97
N LEU A 126 -7.64 -8.83 -2.70
CA LEU A 126 -6.84 -9.33 -1.58
C LEU A 126 -6.79 -10.85 -1.56
N VAL A 127 -7.92 -11.51 -1.79
CA VAL A 127 -7.96 -12.98 -1.87
C VAL A 127 -7.07 -13.46 -3.01
N ARG A 128 -7.18 -12.88 -4.20
CA ARG A 128 -6.34 -13.23 -5.35
C ARG A 128 -4.86 -13.04 -5.06
N ASN A 129 -4.53 -11.92 -4.44
CA ASN A 129 -3.14 -11.60 -4.08
C ASN A 129 -2.59 -12.61 -3.07
N LYS A 130 -3.34 -12.92 -2.03
CA LYS A 130 -2.93 -13.87 -1.00
C LYS A 130 -2.74 -15.27 -1.59
N ARG A 131 -3.65 -15.73 -2.43
CA ARG A 131 -3.53 -17.04 -3.07
C ARG A 131 -2.33 -17.12 -4.01
N ALA A 132 -2.08 -16.06 -4.76
CA ALA A 132 -0.93 -16.00 -5.67
C ALA A 132 0.40 -16.03 -4.90
N ALA A 133 0.49 -15.33 -3.77
CA ALA A 133 1.66 -15.34 -2.91
C ALA A 133 1.91 -16.73 -2.31
N GLY A 134 0.84 -17.43 -1.91
CA GLY A 134 0.85 -18.87 -1.65
C GLY A 134 1.53 -19.35 -0.39
N ARG A 135 2.01 -18.49 0.49
CA ARG A 135 2.56 -18.91 1.77
C ARG A 135 1.42 -19.45 2.66
N PRO A 136 1.72 -20.34 3.63
CA PRO A 136 0.67 -20.87 4.52
C PRO A 136 -0.19 -19.79 5.16
N GLN A 137 0.42 -18.71 5.64
CA GLN A 137 -0.30 -17.59 6.24
C GLN A 137 -1.19 -16.89 5.20
N ASP A 138 -0.72 -16.76 3.96
CA ASP A 138 -1.48 -16.13 2.89
C ASP A 138 -2.72 -16.95 2.53
N ILE A 139 -2.60 -18.27 2.46
CA ILE A 139 -3.73 -19.15 2.19
C ILE A 139 -4.75 -19.07 3.33
N ALA A 140 -4.30 -19.04 4.57
CA ALA A 140 -5.19 -18.88 5.73
C ALA A 140 -5.91 -17.53 5.68
N ASP A 141 -5.19 -16.45 5.33
CA ASP A 141 -5.76 -15.12 5.20
C ASP A 141 -6.83 -15.07 4.10
N ALA A 142 -6.57 -15.71 2.95
CA ALA A 142 -7.53 -15.77 1.86
C ALA A 142 -8.83 -16.48 2.31
N ALA A 143 -8.70 -17.57 3.04
CA ALA A 143 -9.86 -18.30 3.56
C ALA A 143 -10.68 -17.45 4.53
N ARG A 144 -10.01 -16.70 5.41
CA ARG A 144 -10.69 -15.79 6.33
C ARG A 144 -11.42 -14.67 5.60
N LEU A 145 -10.80 -14.07 4.59
CA LEU A 145 -11.42 -13.02 3.77
C LEU A 145 -12.68 -13.54 3.07
N GLU A 146 -12.64 -14.76 2.56
CA GLU A 146 -13.79 -15.36 1.88
C GLU A 146 -14.91 -15.73 2.83
N GLY A 147 -14.59 -16.04 4.08
CA GLY A 147 -15.57 -16.46 5.08
C GLY A 147 -16.36 -15.32 5.72
N GLN A 148 -16.12 -14.10 5.33
CA GLN A 148 -16.76 -12.92 5.93
C GLN A 148 -17.83 -12.28 5.05
#